data_5becf98da527e1775c5c33dc7d98cad0
#
_entry.id   5becf98da527e1775c5c33dc7d98cad0
#
_cell.length_a   1.000
_cell.length_b   1.000
_cell.length_c   1.000
_cell.angle_alpha   90.00
_cell.angle_beta   90.00
_cell.angle_gamma   90.00
#
_symmetry.space_group_name_H-M   'P 1'
#
loop_
_entity.id
_entity.type
_entity.pdbx_description
1 polymer ?
#
loop_
_entity_poly.entity_id
_entity_poly.type
_entity_poly.pdbx_seq_one_letter_code
_entity_poly.pdbx_strand_id
1 'polypeptide(L)'
;MLAYHLVFWNENALARLRGEKPVSPGNNDETFNDFDAAHWDEIVQRLDGVMKDLEAAVEKMLEEKLALKAPLISHISTHNAYHTGQILYVRKLQGSWNPENGVK
;
A
#
# COMPACT_ATOMS: atom_id res chain seq x y z
N MET A 1 -11.00 -3.04 -5.67
CA MET A 1 -9.75 -2.94 -6.45
C MET A 1 -8.55 -3.00 -5.52
N LEU A 2 -7.59 -3.90 -5.81
CA LEU A 2 -6.40 -4.11 -4.96
C LEU A 2 -5.55 -2.84 -4.81
N ALA A 3 -5.37 -2.07 -5.87
CA ALA A 3 -4.57 -0.85 -5.80
C ALA A 3 -5.17 0.18 -4.83
N TYR A 4 -6.48 0.36 -4.84
CA TYR A 4 -7.16 1.24 -3.89
C TYR A 4 -7.04 0.73 -2.45
N HIS A 5 -7.17 -0.57 -2.26
CA HIS A 5 -6.95 -1.21 -0.97
C HIS A 5 -5.54 -0.92 -0.44
N LEU A 6 -4.52 -1.03 -1.29
CA LEU A 6 -3.15 -0.69 -0.92
C LEU A 6 -3.01 0.79 -0.56
N VAL A 7 -3.60 1.70 -1.35
CA VAL A 7 -3.58 3.13 -1.04
C VAL A 7 -4.18 3.38 0.34
N PHE A 8 -5.37 2.85 0.60
CA PHE A 8 -6.07 3.06 1.86
C PHE A 8 -5.22 2.63 3.06
N TRP A 9 -4.71 1.41 3.05
CA TRP A 9 -3.98 0.88 4.19
C TRP A 9 -2.58 1.48 4.35
N ASN A 10 -1.94 1.89 3.25
CA ASN A 10 -0.66 2.59 3.33
C ASN A 10 -0.82 4.02 3.86
N GLU A 11 -1.89 4.72 3.46
CA GLU A 11 -2.22 6.03 4.03
C GLU A 11 -2.53 5.91 5.52
N ASN A 12 -3.25 4.86 5.92
CA ASN A 12 -3.53 4.55 7.32
C ASN A 12 -2.22 4.34 8.11
N ALA A 13 -1.30 3.54 7.57
CA ALA A 13 -0.01 3.28 8.22
C ALA A 13 0.82 4.56 8.34
N LEU A 14 0.84 5.40 7.30
CA LEU A 14 1.54 6.67 7.31
C LEU A 14 1.01 7.60 8.40
N ALA A 15 -0.32 7.69 8.54
CA ALA A 15 -0.94 8.48 9.59
C ALA A 15 -0.52 8.00 10.98
N ARG A 16 -0.49 6.69 11.18
CA ARG A 16 -0.03 6.10 12.46
C ARG A 16 1.44 6.40 12.74
N LEU A 17 2.29 6.34 11.72
CA LEU A 17 3.71 6.67 11.87
C LEU A 17 3.92 8.13 12.26
N ARG A 18 3.06 9.02 11.77
CA ARG A 18 3.11 10.46 12.09
C ARG A 18 2.45 10.80 13.43
N GLY A 19 1.83 9.82 14.09
CA GLY A 19 1.06 10.05 15.33
C GLY A 19 -0.31 10.66 15.08
N GLU A 20 -0.78 10.66 13.85
CA GLU A 20 -2.11 11.13 13.48
C GLU A 20 -3.15 10.04 13.65
N LYS A 21 -4.42 10.43 13.83
CA LYS A 21 -5.51 9.48 13.92
C LYS A 21 -5.88 8.97 12.52
N PRO A 22 -5.76 7.66 12.24
CA PRO A 22 -6.12 7.14 10.94
C PRO A 22 -7.63 7.11 10.73
N VAL A 23 -8.03 7.24 9.47
CA VAL A 23 -9.42 7.02 9.09
C VAL A 23 -9.67 5.52 9.07
N SER A 24 -10.72 5.09 9.77
CA SER A 24 -11.13 3.69 9.80
C SER A 24 -12.23 3.44 8.77
N PRO A 25 -12.13 2.40 7.93
CA PRO A 25 -13.25 2.05 7.07
C PRO A 25 -14.38 1.44 7.91
N GLY A 26 -15.62 1.66 7.50
CA GLY A 26 -16.75 1.00 8.12
C GLY A 26 -16.74 -0.51 7.88
N ASN A 27 -16.26 -0.91 6.70
CA ASN A 27 -16.11 -2.30 6.28
C ASN A 27 -14.87 -2.40 5.39
N ASN A 28 -14.02 -3.40 5.65
CA ASN A 28 -12.83 -3.62 4.83
C ASN A 28 -13.14 -3.84 3.35
N ASP A 29 -14.30 -4.41 3.03
CA ASP A 29 -14.72 -4.61 1.64
C ASP A 29 -14.85 -3.30 0.87
N GLU A 30 -15.16 -2.19 1.54
CA GLU A 30 -15.24 -0.87 0.93
C GLU A 30 -13.91 -0.45 0.32
N THR A 31 -12.79 -0.88 0.89
CA THR A 31 -11.46 -0.57 0.36
C THR A 31 -11.19 -1.22 -0.99
N PHE A 32 -11.94 -2.26 -1.34
CA PHE A 32 -11.85 -2.93 -2.64
C PHE A 32 -12.86 -2.42 -3.65
N ASN A 33 -14.03 -1.96 -3.17
CA ASN A 33 -15.21 -1.74 -4.02
C ASN A 33 -15.52 -0.27 -4.31
N ASP A 34 -15.01 0.66 -3.52
CA ASP A 34 -15.39 2.08 -3.61
C ASP A 34 -14.70 2.85 -4.73
N PHE A 35 -14.07 2.14 -5.66
CA PHE A 35 -13.30 2.79 -6.69
C PHE A 35 -13.50 2.11 -8.05
N ASP A 36 -13.75 2.91 -9.08
CA ASP A 36 -13.96 2.40 -10.43
C ASP A 36 -12.71 2.56 -11.33
N ALA A 37 -12.74 1.87 -12.49
CA ALA A 37 -11.62 1.85 -13.42
C ALA A 37 -11.35 3.21 -14.08
N ALA A 38 -12.32 4.13 -14.08
CA ALA A 38 -12.15 5.47 -14.68
C ALA A 38 -11.14 6.34 -13.91
N HIS A 39 -10.85 5.98 -12.66
CA HIS A 39 -9.94 6.73 -11.80
C HIS A 39 -8.58 6.03 -11.59
N TRP A 40 -8.26 5.07 -12.48
CA TRP A 40 -7.04 4.26 -12.35
C TRP A 40 -5.76 5.10 -12.21
N ASP A 41 -5.59 6.10 -13.07
CA ASP A 41 -4.38 6.94 -13.05
C ASP A 41 -4.25 7.72 -11.74
N GLU A 42 -5.36 8.20 -11.20
CA GLU A 42 -5.38 8.88 -9.91
C GLU A 42 -4.94 7.95 -8.79
N ILE A 43 -5.40 6.70 -8.79
CA ILE A 43 -5.03 5.71 -7.78
C ILE A 43 -3.56 5.36 -7.87
N VAL A 44 -3.02 5.20 -9.07
CA VAL A 44 -1.59 4.91 -9.27
C VAL A 44 -0.74 6.05 -8.73
N GLN A 45 -1.13 7.29 -8.98
CA GLN A 45 -0.42 8.47 -8.47
C GLN A 45 -0.49 8.56 -6.94
N ARG A 46 -1.65 8.27 -6.35
CA ARG A 46 -1.81 8.24 -4.89
C ARG A 46 -0.96 7.16 -4.26
N LEU A 47 -0.93 5.97 -4.84
CA LEU A 47 -0.11 4.86 -4.34
C LEU A 47 1.38 5.22 -4.38
N ASP A 48 1.86 5.76 -5.49
CA ASP A 48 3.25 6.20 -5.62
C ASP A 48 3.59 7.28 -4.58
N GLY A 49 2.71 8.25 -4.41
CA GLY A 49 2.90 9.32 -3.43
C GLY A 49 2.97 8.83 -2.00
N VAL A 50 2.05 7.94 -1.58
CA VAL A 50 2.04 7.43 -0.21
C VAL A 50 3.24 6.51 0.06
N MET A 51 3.69 5.75 -0.93
CA MET A 51 4.89 4.92 -0.79
C MET A 51 6.15 5.77 -0.57
N LYS A 52 6.29 6.87 -1.32
CA LYS A 52 7.39 7.81 -1.15
C LYS A 52 7.34 8.50 0.22
N ASP A 53 6.13 8.86 0.66
CA ASP A 53 5.95 9.50 1.96
C ASP A 53 6.25 8.55 3.11
N LEU A 54 5.89 7.26 2.99
CA LEU A 54 6.24 6.23 3.96
C LEU A 54 7.76 6.04 4.04
N GLU A 55 8.41 5.93 2.91
CA GLU A 55 9.87 5.80 2.84
C GLU A 55 10.56 6.98 3.52
N ALA A 56 10.14 8.19 3.20
CA ALA A 56 10.69 9.40 3.80
C ALA A 56 10.44 9.46 5.31
N ALA A 57 9.25 9.06 5.76
CA ALA A 57 8.90 9.06 7.17
C ALA A 57 9.77 8.07 7.97
N VAL A 58 10.02 6.88 7.41
CA VAL A 58 10.88 5.88 8.06
C VAL A 58 12.33 6.36 8.10
N GLU A 59 12.85 6.92 7.02
CA GLU A 59 14.22 7.43 6.96
C GLU A 59 14.49 8.54 7.97
N LYS A 60 13.49 9.38 8.24
CA LYS A 60 13.62 10.51 9.18
C LYS A 60 13.34 10.12 10.62
N MET A 61 12.95 8.88 10.87
CA MET A 61 12.57 8.44 12.20
C MET A 61 13.79 8.33 13.12
N LEU A 62 13.68 8.88 14.34
CA LEU A 62 14.68 8.67 15.37
C LEU A 62 14.67 7.20 15.79
N GLU A 63 15.84 6.70 16.18
CA GLU A 63 16.03 5.29 16.50
C GLU A 63 15.04 4.75 17.54
N GLU A 64 14.77 5.53 18.60
CA GLU A 64 13.81 5.14 19.63
C GLU A 64 12.39 4.99 19.07
N LYS A 65 11.96 5.94 18.23
CA LYS A 65 10.65 5.90 17.61
C LYS A 65 10.57 4.76 16.61
N LEU A 66 11.65 4.51 15.88
CA LEU A 66 11.75 3.40 14.93
C LEU A 66 11.53 2.06 15.64
N ALA A 67 12.16 1.85 16.80
CA ALA A 67 11.97 0.65 17.59
C ALA A 67 10.53 0.45 18.03
N LEU A 68 9.85 1.52 18.45
CA LEU A 68 8.44 1.48 18.85
C LEU A 68 7.50 1.17 17.67
N LYS A 69 7.84 1.64 16.48
CA LYS A 69 7.01 1.49 15.29
C LYS A 69 7.40 0.30 14.40
N ALA A 70 8.46 -0.44 14.77
CA ALA A 70 8.92 -1.57 13.97
C ALA A 70 7.84 -2.62 13.69
N PRO A 71 6.96 -3.00 14.63
CA PRO A 71 5.88 -3.94 14.32
C PRO A 71 4.92 -3.42 13.25
N LEU A 72 4.58 -2.14 13.27
CA LEU A 72 3.71 -1.54 12.25
C LEU A 72 4.40 -1.54 10.88
N ILE A 73 5.67 -1.15 10.84
CA ILE A 73 6.45 -1.10 9.59
C ILE A 73 6.57 -2.51 9.00
N SER A 74 6.86 -3.50 9.82
CA SER A 74 6.94 -4.90 9.41
C SER A 74 5.59 -5.40 8.87
N HIS A 75 4.50 -5.06 9.57
CA HIS A 75 3.16 -5.47 9.18
C HIS A 75 2.77 -4.89 7.82
N ILE A 76 2.97 -3.59 7.61
CA ILE A 76 2.60 -2.96 6.32
C ILE A 76 3.48 -3.45 5.18
N SER A 77 4.75 -3.73 5.44
CA SER A 77 5.66 -4.30 4.43
C SER A 77 5.19 -5.68 3.98
N THR A 78 4.81 -6.55 4.92
CA THR A 78 4.27 -7.87 4.63
C THR A 78 2.94 -7.79 3.88
N HIS A 79 2.06 -6.89 4.30
CA HIS A 79 0.78 -6.63 3.65
C HIS A 79 0.98 -6.21 2.19
N ASN A 80 1.91 -5.29 1.94
CA ASN A 80 2.21 -4.82 0.59
C ASN A 80 2.79 -5.93 -0.29
N ALA A 81 3.69 -6.74 0.27
CA ALA A 81 4.27 -7.87 -0.46
C ALA A 81 3.20 -8.90 -0.83
N TYR A 82 2.29 -9.19 0.08
CA TYR A 82 1.19 -10.13 -0.17
C TYR A 82 0.30 -9.67 -1.32
N HIS A 83 -0.16 -8.42 -1.29
CA HIS A 83 -1.03 -7.89 -2.33
C HIS A 83 -0.30 -7.67 -3.67
N THR A 84 1.00 -7.34 -3.62
CA THR A 84 1.81 -7.28 -4.84
C THR A 84 1.87 -8.65 -5.52
N GLY A 85 2.03 -9.70 -4.75
CA GLY A 85 1.98 -11.09 -5.26
C GLY A 85 0.62 -11.42 -5.87
N GLN A 86 -0.47 -10.98 -5.26
CA GLN A 86 -1.82 -11.18 -5.81
C GLN A 86 -1.99 -10.47 -7.15
N ILE A 87 -1.54 -9.23 -7.26
CA ILE A 87 -1.61 -8.47 -8.52
C ILE A 87 -0.84 -9.18 -9.62
N LEU A 88 0.38 -9.62 -9.31
CA LEU A 88 1.22 -10.35 -10.25
C LEU A 88 0.56 -11.65 -10.72
N TYR A 89 -0.01 -12.40 -9.78
CA TYR A 89 -0.69 -13.67 -10.07
C TYR A 89 -1.88 -13.45 -11.01
N VAL A 90 -2.72 -12.45 -10.72
CA VAL A 90 -3.88 -12.12 -11.56
C VAL A 90 -3.43 -11.68 -12.95
N ARG A 91 -2.39 -10.86 -13.05
CA ARG A 91 -1.87 -10.42 -14.35
C ARG A 91 -1.32 -11.57 -15.18
N LYS A 92 -0.65 -12.54 -14.54
CA LYS A 92 -0.18 -13.74 -15.22
C LYS A 92 -1.34 -14.60 -15.73
N LEU A 93 -2.39 -14.77 -14.93
CA LEU A 93 -3.58 -15.51 -15.35
C LEU A 93 -4.27 -14.85 -16.53
N GLN A 94 -4.28 -13.53 -16.59
CA GLN A 94 -4.88 -12.76 -17.68
C GLN A 94 -3.98 -12.64 -18.92
N GLY A 95 -2.73 -13.13 -18.85
CA GLY A 95 -1.77 -12.97 -19.90
C GLY A 95 -1.24 -11.55 -20.10
N SER A 96 -1.43 -10.68 -19.10
CA SER A 96 -1.06 -9.26 -19.16
C SER A 96 0.31 -8.95 -18.56
N TRP A 97 1.01 -9.95 -18.04
CA TRP A 97 2.34 -9.80 -17.47
C TRP A 97 3.43 -10.19 -18.48
N ASN A 98 4.39 -9.29 -18.68
CA ASN A 98 5.57 -9.57 -19.49
C ASN A 98 6.73 -10.00 -18.58
N PRO A 99 7.25 -11.26 -18.72
CA PRO A 99 8.36 -11.74 -17.89
C PRO A 99 9.64 -10.90 -17.98
N GLU A 100 9.82 -10.15 -19.07
CA GLU A 100 10.97 -9.26 -19.25
C GLU A 100 10.96 -8.08 -18.28
N ASN A 101 9.81 -7.79 -17.64
CA ASN A 101 9.67 -6.70 -16.68
C ASN A 101 10.08 -7.10 -15.25
N GLY A 102 10.72 -8.25 -15.08
CA GLY A 102 11.26 -8.65 -13.79
C GLY A 102 10.89 -10.08 -13.40
N VAL A 103 9.98 -10.29 -12.48
CA VAL A 103 9.61 -11.61 -11.95
C VAL A 103 9.02 -12.49 -13.04
N LYS A 104 9.60 -13.66 -13.24
CA LYS A 104 9.17 -14.64 -14.25
C LYS A 104 8.05 -15.55 -13.76
#